data_6c112fbfc8413344f95f50e5241bb02f
#
_entry.id   6c112fbfc8413344f95f50e5241bb02f
#
_cell.length_a   1.000
_cell.length_b   1.000
_cell.length_c   1.000
_cell.angle_alpha   90.00
_cell.angle_beta   90.00
_cell.angle_gamma   90.00
#
_symmetry.space_group_name_H-M   'P 1'
#
loop_
_entity.id
_entity.type
_entity.pdbx_description
1 polymer ?
#
loop_
_entity_poly.entity_id
_entity_poly.type
_entity_poly.pdbx_seq_one_letter_code
_entity_poly.pdbx_strand_id
1 'polypeptide(L)'
;GYARTADLKRVLETESGKDLASFFNQWYAGEGYPSYNVEWSQLGRNNVKIKMSQTTSHNSVGFYKMPVPLTFKNATQEKTIIVDHTVNAEIFLNEIGFVADTVLIDPELWLISKNNVSKKTVPENTGAGIVDIYPNPAANPVTVYLHDKKTKKASLRVYNAAGQLVQQK
;
A
#
# COMPACT_ATOMS: atom_id res chain seq x y z
N GLY A 1 19.29 -1.77 -38.44
CA GLY A 1 17.86 -1.52 -38.18
C GLY A 1 17.70 -0.57 -37.03
N TYR A 2 16.62 0.19 -37.00
CA TYR A 2 16.30 1.09 -35.90
C TYR A 2 15.27 0.39 -35.01
N ALA A 3 15.47 0.39 -33.67
CA ALA A 3 14.47 -0.03 -32.73
C ALA A 3 13.54 1.14 -32.35
N ARG A 4 12.24 0.88 -32.22
CA ARG A 4 11.24 1.85 -31.77
C ARG A 4 10.83 1.52 -30.35
N THR A 5 10.25 2.48 -29.64
CA THR A 5 9.71 2.26 -28.28
C THR A 5 8.71 1.10 -28.21
N ALA A 6 7.90 0.91 -29.28
CA ALA A 6 6.99 -0.23 -29.37
C ALA A 6 7.73 -1.59 -29.39
N ASP A 7 8.92 -1.66 -30.00
CA ASP A 7 9.73 -2.88 -30.00
C ASP A 7 10.29 -3.17 -28.63
N LEU A 8 10.78 -2.13 -27.93
CA LEU A 8 11.24 -2.25 -26.54
C LEU A 8 10.11 -2.71 -25.63
N LYS A 9 8.93 -2.07 -25.72
CA LYS A 9 7.76 -2.46 -24.93
C LYS A 9 7.44 -3.94 -25.16
N ARG A 10 7.32 -4.39 -26.40
CA ARG A 10 7.00 -5.78 -26.75
C ARG A 10 8.01 -6.77 -26.16
N VAL A 11 9.30 -6.46 -26.23
CA VAL A 11 10.35 -7.33 -25.66
C VAL A 11 10.20 -7.40 -24.14
N LEU A 12 10.03 -6.26 -23.45
CA LEU A 12 9.87 -6.22 -22.01
C LEU A 12 8.61 -6.98 -21.54
N GLU A 13 7.49 -6.85 -22.28
CA GLU A 13 6.26 -7.58 -21.99
C GLU A 13 6.44 -9.10 -22.19
N THR A 14 7.14 -9.50 -23.25
CA THR A 14 7.44 -10.91 -23.53
C THR A 14 8.32 -11.54 -22.44
N GLU A 15 9.40 -10.86 -22.05
CA GLU A 15 10.35 -11.37 -21.06
C GLU A 15 9.82 -11.34 -19.63
N SER A 16 9.04 -10.31 -19.28
CA SER A 16 8.50 -10.15 -17.93
C SER A 16 7.16 -10.87 -17.71
N GLY A 17 6.42 -11.20 -18.77
CA GLY A 17 5.05 -11.69 -18.70
C GLY A 17 4.04 -10.67 -18.18
N LYS A 18 4.40 -9.37 -18.11
CA LYS A 18 3.57 -8.30 -17.58
C LYS A 18 3.03 -7.41 -18.70
N ASP A 19 1.79 -6.93 -18.55
CA ASP A 19 1.26 -5.83 -19.37
C ASP A 19 1.88 -4.50 -18.88
N LEU A 20 2.66 -3.87 -19.75
CA LEU A 20 3.33 -2.59 -19.50
C LEU A 20 2.62 -1.40 -20.18
N ALA A 21 1.41 -1.59 -20.71
CA ALA A 21 0.69 -0.51 -21.40
C ALA A 21 0.47 0.71 -20.50
N SER A 22 0.01 0.50 -19.27
CA SER A 22 -0.17 1.58 -18.28
C SER A 22 1.14 2.29 -17.96
N PHE A 23 2.23 1.54 -17.77
CA PHE A 23 3.56 2.10 -17.52
C PHE A 23 4.02 3.02 -18.67
N PHE A 24 3.99 2.55 -19.91
CA PHE A 24 4.42 3.35 -21.06
C PHE A 24 3.51 4.56 -21.30
N ASN A 25 2.22 4.44 -21.08
CA ASN A 25 1.29 5.57 -21.20
C ASN A 25 1.53 6.65 -20.15
N GLN A 26 1.85 6.27 -18.91
CA GLN A 26 2.05 7.20 -17.81
C GLN A 26 3.46 7.81 -17.81
N TRP A 27 4.51 7.01 -18.03
CA TRP A 27 5.89 7.39 -17.81
C TRP A 27 6.65 7.77 -19.09
N TYR A 28 6.18 7.32 -20.25
CA TYR A 28 6.80 7.65 -21.53
C TYR A 28 5.98 8.63 -22.38
N ALA A 29 4.67 8.40 -22.50
CA ALA A 29 3.80 9.28 -23.29
C ALA A 29 3.20 10.42 -22.46
N GLY A 30 3.09 10.25 -21.12
CA GLY A 30 2.66 11.28 -20.20
C GLY A 30 3.79 12.20 -19.77
N GLU A 31 3.42 13.28 -19.07
CA GLU A 31 4.34 14.28 -18.54
C GLU A 31 4.20 14.41 -17.04
N GLY A 32 5.30 14.73 -16.35
CA GLY A 32 5.31 14.99 -14.92
C GLY A 32 5.75 13.79 -14.07
N TYR A 33 5.42 13.85 -12.81
CA TYR A 33 5.81 12.88 -11.77
C TYR A 33 4.80 12.88 -10.63
N PRO A 34 4.70 11.80 -9.84
CA PRO A 34 3.91 11.74 -8.63
C PRO A 34 4.59 12.42 -7.44
N SER A 35 3.79 12.96 -6.53
CA SER A 35 4.17 13.31 -5.16
C SER A 35 3.38 12.42 -4.21
N TYR A 36 4.06 11.53 -3.49
CA TYR A 36 3.44 10.56 -2.62
C TYR A 36 3.17 11.13 -1.23
N ASN A 37 1.99 10.87 -0.70
CA ASN A 37 1.61 11.13 0.69
C ASN A 37 1.29 9.80 1.38
N VAL A 38 2.08 9.45 2.37
CA VAL A 38 1.97 8.21 3.13
C VAL A 38 1.57 8.51 4.57
N GLU A 39 0.32 8.25 4.92
CA GLU A 39 -0.15 8.24 6.30
C GLU A 39 -0.04 6.81 6.84
N TRP A 40 0.64 6.63 7.97
CA TRP A 40 0.83 5.30 8.52
C TRP A 40 0.67 5.25 10.03
N SER A 41 0.26 4.11 10.53
CA SER A 41 0.11 3.85 11.96
C SER A 41 0.62 2.47 12.32
N GLN A 42 1.19 2.36 13.52
CA GLN A 42 1.61 1.08 14.09
C GLN A 42 0.39 0.30 14.56
N LEU A 43 0.29 -0.96 14.18
CA LEU A 43 -0.71 -1.92 14.65
C LEU A 43 -0.04 -3.00 15.48
N GLY A 44 -0.22 -2.96 16.79
CA GLY A 44 0.48 -3.86 17.71
C GLY A 44 2.00 -3.69 17.63
N ARG A 45 2.75 -4.80 17.72
CA ARG A 45 4.22 -4.76 17.72
C ARG A 45 4.84 -4.98 16.33
N ASN A 46 4.17 -5.65 15.44
CA ASN A 46 4.78 -6.16 14.21
C ASN A 46 4.18 -5.60 12.93
N ASN A 47 3.00 -4.99 12.99
CA ASN A 47 2.24 -4.62 11.80
C ASN A 47 2.08 -3.12 11.67
N VAL A 48 1.91 -2.67 10.44
CA VAL A 48 1.62 -1.27 10.09
C VAL A 48 0.41 -1.20 9.17
N LYS A 49 -0.43 -0.18 9.39
CA LYS A 49 -1.46 0.27 8.45
C LYS A 49 -0.93 1.47 7.71
N ILE A 50 -1.02 1.44 6.40
CA ILE A 50 -0.52 2.46 5.52
C ILE A 50 -1.70 2.93 4.66
N LYS A 51 -1.96 4.23 4.63
CA LYS A 51 -2.83 4.86 3.65
C LYS A 51 -1.98 5.67 2.71
N MET A 52 -2.02 5.34 1.43
CA MET A 52 -1.18 5.95 0.42
C MET A 52 -2.01 6.73 -0.59
N SER A 53 -1.61 7.97 -0.83
CA SER A 53 -2.20 8.85 -1.83
C SER A 53 -1.10 9.49 -2.67
N GLN A 54 -1.46 9.99 -3.84
CA GLN A 54 -0.55 10.79 -4.65
C GLN A 54 -1.27 11.97 -5.30
N THR A 55 -0.50 13.01 -5.59
CA THR A 55 -0.85 14.06 -6.53
C THR A 55 0.12 14.01 -7.70
N THR A 56 -0.28 14.51 -8.86
CA THR A 56 0.55 14.54 -10.06
C THR A 56 0.98 15.96 -10.37
N SER A 57 2.20 16.14 -10.88
CA SER A 57 2.75 17.45 -11.20
C SER A 57 2.25 18.01 -12.54
N HIS A 58 1.62 17.20 -13.39
CA HIS A 58 1.07 17.57 -14.68
C HIS A 58 -0.28 16.87 -14.91
N ASN A 59 -1.19 17.50 -15.64
CA ASN A 59 -2.56 17.03 -15.86
C ASN A 59 -2.69 15.94 -16.95
N SER A 60 -1.64 15.68 -17.72
CA SER A 60 -1.63 14.60 -18.73
C SER A 60 -1.74 13.21 -18.08
N VAL A 61 -1.32 13.06 -16.82
CA VAL A 61 -1.40 11.82 -16.06
C VAL A 61 -2.13 12.10 -14.75
N GLY A 62 -3.31 11.52 -14.60
CA GLY A 62 -4.11 11.68 -13.38
C GLY A 62 -3.64 10.82 -12.21
N PHE A 63 -2.92 9.72 -12.49
CA PHE A 63 -2.42 8.80 -11.48
C PHE A 63 -1.29 7.93 -12.05
N TYR A 64 -0.19 7.75 -11.31
CA TYR A 64 0.91 6.86 -11.65
C TYR A 64 0.79 5.54 -10.90
N LYS A 65 0.50 4.45 -11.60
CA LYS A 65 0.49 3.10 -11.03
C LYS A 65 1.91 2.57 -10.94
N MET A 66 2.39 2.36 -9.72
CA MET A 66 3.75 1.86 -9.49
C MET A 66 3.85 1.04 -8.21
N PRO A 67 4.72 0.03 -8.19
CA PRO A 67 5.22 -0.53 -6.95
C PRO A 67 6.13 0.52 -6.27
N VAL A 68 5.79 0.89 -5.04
CA VAL A 68 6.50 1.94 -4.29
C VAL A 68 7.21 1.32 -3.09
N PRO A 69 8.54 1.43 -3.00
CA PRO A 69 9.30 0.98 -1.84
C PRO A 69 9.05 1.90 -0.63
N LEU A 70 8.72 1.30 0.50
CA LEU A 70 8.57 1.96 1.79
C LEU A 70 9.50 1.30 2.80
N THR A 71 10.44 2.06 3.34
CA THR A 71 11.42 1.57 4.33
C THR A 71 11.05 2.05 5.72
N PHE A 72 10.58 1.13 6.54
CA PHE A 72 10.27 1.36 7.95
C PHE A 72 11.52 1.19 8.79
N LYS A 73 11.73 2.08 9.77
CA LYS A 73 12.91 2.10 10.62
C LYS A 73 12.59 2.40 12.08
N ASN A 74 13.42 1.86 12.98
CA ASN A 74 13.65 2.36 14.33
C ASN A 74 15.15 2.47 14.58
N ALA A 75 15.57 2.64 15.84
CA ALA A 75 16.99 2.82 16.18
C ALA A 75 17.89 1.62 15.81
N THR A 76 17.34 0.40 15.70
CA THR A 76 18.12 -0.84 15.56
C THR A 76 17.67 -1.74 14.40
N GLN A 77 16.50 -1.46 13.82
CA GLN A 77 15.87 -2.33 12.81
C GLN A 77 15.38 -1.51 11.63
N GLU A 78 15.44 -2.15 10.47
CA GLU A 78 14.98 -1.60 9.21
C GLU A 78 14.33 -2.70 8.38
N LYS A 79 13.24 -2.37 7.70
CA LYS A 79 12.59 -3.25 6.72
C LYS A 79 11.96 -2.47 5.60
N THR A 80 12.32 -2.82 4.38
CA THR A 80 11.66 -2.32 3.17
C THR A 80 10.55 -3.27 2.75
N ILE A 81 9.38 -2.72 2.48
CA ILE A 81 8.27 -3.39 1.82
C ILE A 81 7.97 -2.66 0.52
N ILE A 82 7.43 -3.38 -0.46
CA ILE A 82 6.98 -2.80 -1.72
C ILE A 82 5.46 -2.88 -1.73
N VAL A 83 4.79 -1.73 -1.94
CA VAL A 83 3.34 -1.64 -2.07
C VAL A 83 2.95 -1.29 -3.49
N ASP A 84 2.08 -2.07 -4.10
CA ASP A 84 1.55 -1.81 -5.45
C ASP A 84 0.47 -0.73 -5.36
N HIS A 85 0.87 0.53 -5.56
CA HIS A 85 -0.05 1.67 -5.49
C HIS A 85 -0.83 1.82 -6.79
N THR A 86 -2.10 1.44 -6.77
CA THR A 86 -2.96 1.34 -7.97
C THR A 86 -4.11 2.33 -7.99
N VAL A 87 -4.54 2.81 -6.82
CA VAL A 87 -5.60 3.81 -6.67
C VAL A 87 -5.27 4.79 -5.54
N ASN A 88 -5.86 5.99 -5.59
CA ASN A 88 -5.67 7.00 -4.54
C ASN A 88 -6.34 6.57 -3.23
N ALA A 89 -5.73 6.97 -2.11
CA ALA A 89 -6.16 6.62 -0.75
C ALA A 89 -6.21 5.10 -0.48
N GLU A 90 -5.40 4.33 -1.18
CA GLU A 90 -5.29 2.88 -1.00
C GLU A 90 -4.72 2.54 0.38
N ILE A 91 -5.28 1.48 1.00
CA ILE A 91 -4.89 1.05 2.34
C ILE A 91 -4.18 -0.29 2.25
N PHE A 92 -2.99 -0.36 2.86
CA PHE A 92 -2.18 -1.57 2.97
C PHE A 92 -1.98 -1.95 4.44
N LEU A 93 -1.99 -3.24 4.71
CA LEU A 93 -1.61 -3.81 6.00
C LEU A 93 -0.43 -4.74 5.78
N ASN A 94 0.69 -4.43 6.43
CA ASN A 94 1.93 -5.18 6.25
C ASN A 94 2.57 -5.53 7.59
N GLU A 95 3.17 -6.70 7.64
CA GLU A 95 4.02 -7.10 8.75
C GLU A 95 5.44 -6.60 8.52
N ILE A 96 5.95 -5.82 9.47
CA ILE A 96 7.34 -5.35 9.46
C ILE A 96 8.22 -6.02 10.54
N GLY A 97 7.60 -6.63 11.56
CA GLY A 97 8.27 -7.42 12.59
C GLY A 97 8.77 -6.62 13.81
N PHE A 98 8.61 -5.31 13.82
CA PHE A 98 9.04 -4.42 14.92
C PHE A 98 8.16 -3.18 15.03
N VAL A 99 8.39 -2.39 16.08
CA VAL A 99 7.75 -1.07 16.23
C VAL A 99 8.60 -0.04 15.49
N ALA A 100 8.03 0.60 14.47
CA ALA A 100 8.70 1.61 13.68
C ALA A 100 8.53 3.02 14.26
N ASP A 101 9.56 3.84 14.09
CA ASP A 101 9.55 5.26 14.45
C ASP A 101 9.29 6.14 13.24
N THR A 102 9.76 5.73 12.07
CA THR A 102 9.65 6.47 10.81
C THR A 102 9.48 5.55 9.61
N VAL A 103 9.02 6.13 8.50
CA VAL A 103 9.03 5.50 7.17
C VAL A 103 9.66 6.44 6.15
N LEU A 104 10.52 5.90 5.31
CA LEU A 104 11.11 6.58 4.16
C LEU A 104 10.43 6.07 2.89
N ILE A 105 10.10 6.98 2.00
CA ILE A 105 9.46 6.68 0.71
C ILE A 105 10.57 6.64 -0.34
N ASP A 106 10.74 5.51 -1.00
CA ASP A 106 11.75 5.30 -2.06
C ASP A 106 13.14 5.84 -1.71
N PRO A 107 13.77 5.38 -0.61
CA PRO A 107 15.07 5.94 -0.17
C PRO A 107 16.21 5.70 -1.16
N GLU A 108 16.10 4.70 -2.03
CA GLU A 108 17.07 4.35 -3.06
C GLU A 108 16.87 5.15 -4.36
N LEU A 109 15.85 5.99 -4.42
CA LEU A 109 15.52 6.83 -5.59
C LEU A 109 15.29 6.04 -6.90
N TRP A 110 14.59 4.93 -6.81
CA TRP A 110 14.24 4.11 -7.98
C TRP A 110 13.12 4.74 -8.80
N LEU A 111 12.31 5.60 -8.18
CA LEU A 111 11.17 6.25 -8.82
C LEU A 111 11.44 7.74 -9.07
N ILE A 112 10.98 8.24 -10.18
CA ILE A 112 10.93 9.68 -10.43
C ILE A 112 9.75 10.23 -9.63
N SER A 113 10.03 10.78 -8.44
CA SER A 113 9.03 11.42 -7.58
C SER A 113 9.61 12.62 -6.86
N LYS A 114 8.77 13.54 -6.38
CA LYS A 114 9.21 14.73 -5.65
C LYS A 114 8.18 15.13 -4.60
N ASN A 115 8.62 15.87 -3.58
CA ASN A 115 7.78 16.37 -2.50
C ASN A 115 7.01 15.25 -1.76
N ASN A 116 7.63 14.08 -1.61
CA ASN A 116 7.07 12.97 -0.88
C ASN A 116 6.97 13.30 0.61
N VAL A 117 5.83 12.96 1.22
CA VAL A 117 5.56 13.22 2.64
C VAL A 117 5.15 11.92 3.32
N SER A 118 5.75 11.64 4.46
CA SER A 118 5.32 10.56 5.35
C SER A 118 4.86 11.14 6.69
N LYS A 119 3.73 10.66 7.19
CA LYS A 119 3.15 11.10 8.46
C LYS A 119 2.73 9.89 9.30
N LYS A 120 3.31 9.77 10.49
CA LYS A 120 2.82 8.82 11.49
C LYS A 120 1.52 9.33 12.08
N THR A 121 0.48 8.52 12.00
CA THR A 121 -0.83 8.82 12.58
C THR A 121 -1.06 7.91 13.79
N VAL A 122 -1.88 8.37 14.72
CA VAL A 122 -2.44 7.49 15.74
C VAL A 122 -3.51 6.66 15.05
N PRO A 123 -3.59 5.34 15.27
CA PRO A 123 -4.73 4.56 14.78
C PRO A 123 -6.01 5.28 15.18
N GLU A 124 -6.83 5.65 14.19
CA GLU A 124 -8.10 6.30 14.48
C GLU A 124 -8.93 5.34 15.33
N ASN A 125 -9.02 5.68 16.59
CA ASN A 125 -9.98 5.08 17.51
C ASN A 125 -11.33 5.75 17.21
N THR A 126 -11.82 5.57 15.97
CA THR A 126 -13.17 5.99 15.63
C THR A 126 -14.09 5.09 16.45
N GLY A 127 -14.75 5.68 17.44
CA GLY A 127 -15.58 4.99 18.43
C GLY A 127 -16.78 4.19 17.90
N ALA A 128 -16.70 3.80 16.63
CA ALA A 128 -17.63 2.92 15.93
C ALA A 128 -16.96 1.64 15.37
N GLY A 129 -15.62 1.49 15.47
CA GLY A 129 -14.93 0.31 14.93
C GLY A 129 -13.77 -0.12 15.81
N ILE A 130 -14.02 -1.08 16.71
CA ILE A 130 -13.00 -1.76 17.51
C ILE A 130 -12.14 -2.69 16.62
N VAL A 131 -12.47 -2.84 15.33
CA VAL A 131 -11.99 -3.91 14.46
C VAL A 131 -11.68 -3.38 13.07
N ASP A 132 -10.44 -3.56 12.62
CA ASP A 132 -10.08 -3.48 11.20
C ASP A 132 -10.06 -4.88 10.59
N ILE A 133 -10.63 -5.02 9.39
CA ILE A 133 -10.66 -6.28 8.62
C ILE A 133 -9.96 -6.04 7.29
N TYR A 134 -8.94 -6.86 6.98
CA TYR A 134 -8.20 -6.73 5.73
C TYR A 134 -7.72 -8.10 5.21
N PRO A 135 -7.66 -8.30 3.90
CA PRO A 135 -8.17 -7.42 2.84
C PRO A 135 -9.70 -7.41 2.79
N ASN A 136 -10.29 -6.32 2.30
CA ASN A 136 -11.72 -6.22 2.07
C ASN A 136 -11.99 -5.51 0.71
N PRO A 137 -12.49 -6.21 -0.32
CA PRO A 137 -12.94 -7.62 -0.30
C PRO A 137 -11.78 -8.62 -0.18
N ALA A 138 -12.05 -9.76 0.45
CA ALA A 138 -11.06 -10.81 0.71
C ALA A 138 -11.16 -11.94 -0.33
N ALA A 139 -10.02 -12.29 -0.94
CA ALA A 139 -9.90 -13.50 -1.77
C ALA A 139 -9.22 -14.67 -1.02
N ASN A 140 -8.58 -14.40 0.12
CA ASN A 140 -7.79 -15.34 0.94
C ASN A 140 -7.81 -14.91 2.42
N PRO A 141 -7.02 -15.51 3.33
CA PRO A 141 -7.16 -15.29 4.76
C PRO A 141 -7.31 -13.81 5.12
N VAL A 142 -8.31 -13.54 5.96
CA VAL A 142 -8.62 -12.19 6.46
C VAL A 142 -7.96 -12.01 7.82
N THR A 143 -7.26 -10.91 7.99
CA THR A 143 -6.72 -10.49 9.28
C THR A 143 -7.69 -9.53 9.94
N VAL A 144 -8.03 -9.82 11.20
CA VAL A 144 -8.91 -9.00 12.03
C VAL A 144 -8.08 -8.38 13.14
N TYR A 145 -8.00 -7.05 13.16
CA TYR A 145 -7.30 -6.30 14.22
C TYR A 145 -8.28 -5.73 15.23
N LEU A 146 -8.08 -6.07 16.50
CA LEU A 146 -8.84 -5.51 17.61
C LEU A 146 -8.07 -4.33 18.20
N HIS A 147 -8.65 -3.14 18.17
CA HIS A 147 -8.01 -1.91 18.65
C HIS A 147 -8.27 -1.64 20.14
N ASP A 148 -9.14 -2.42 20.80
CA ASP A 148 -9.43 -2.22 22.20
C ASP A 148 -8.35 -2.83 23.10
N LYS A 149 -7.61 -1.97 23.82
CA LYS A 149 -6.57 -2.37 24.78
C LYS A 149 -7.13 -2.95 26.10
N LYS A 150 -8.43 -2.81 26.33
CA LYS A 150 -9.08 -3.26 27.58
C LYS A 150 -9.73 -4.64 27.48
N THR A 151 -10.01 -5.09 26.25
CA THR A 151 -10.66 -6.38 26.01
C THR A 151 -9.69 -7.52 26.23
N LYS A 152 -9.93 -8.35 27.23
CA LYS A 152 -9.13 -9.55 27.54
C LYS A 152 -9.59 -10.79 26.76
N LYS A 153 -10.81 -10.81 26.28
CA LYS A 153 -11.39 -11.90 25.47
C LYS A 153 -12.31 -11.29 24.42
N ALA A 154 -12.23 -11.81 23.20
CA ALA A 154 -13.12 -11.44 22.11
C ALA A 154 -13.62 -12.73 21.44
N SER A 155 -14.85 -12.72 20.93
CA SER A 155 -15.34 -13.77 20.04
C SER A 155 -15.62 -13.19 18.67
N LEU A 156 -15.16 -13.89 17.64
CA LEU A 156 -15.42 -13.55 16.25
C LEU A 156 -16.49 -14.48 15.69
N ARG A 157 -17.53 -13.91 15.10
CA ARG A 157 -18.57 -14.66 14.38
C ARG A 157 -18.65 -14.14 12.94
N VAL A 158 -18.55 -15.04 11.98
CA VAL A 158 -18.62 -14.71 10.56
C VAL A 158 -19.95 -15.25 10.02
N TYR A 159 -20.69 -14.39 9.33
CA TYR A 159 -21.96 -14.72 8.70
C TYR A 159 -21.85 -14.55 7.19
N ASN A 160 -22.56 -15.39 6.43
CA ASN A 160 -22.69 -15.19 4.98
C ASN A 160 -23.73 -14.09 4.66
N ALA A 161 -23.91 -13.76 3.38
CA ALA A 161 -24.86 -12.74 2.94
C ALA A 161 -26.34 -13.09 3.26
N ALA A 162 -26.65 -14.36 3.53
CA ALA A 162 -27.98 -14.84 3.95
C ALA A 162 -28.15 -14.82 5.48
N GLY A 163 -27.17 -14.30 6.25
CA GLY A 163 -27.22 -14.22 7.69
C GLY A 163 -26.95 -15.55 8.44
N GLN A 164 -26.45 -16.56 7.76
CA GLN A 164 -26.12 -17.85 8.37
C GLN A 164 -24.69 -17.80 8.94
N LEU A 165 -24.52 -18.31 10.16
CA LEU A 165 -23.21 -18.41 10.81
C LEU A 165 -22.31 -19.38 10.05
N VAL A 166 -21.17 -18.90 9.55
CA VAL A 166 -20.19 -19.68 8.78
C VAL A 166 -19.01 -20.09 9.65
N GLN A 167 -18.58 -19.21 10.57
CA GLN A 167 -17.44 -19.47 11.44
C GLN A 167 -17.58 -18.74 12.78
N GLN A 168 -17.08 -19.37 13.84
CA GLN A 168 -16.93 -18.76 15.17
C GLN A 168 -15.55 -19.12 15.74
N LYS A 169 -14.87 -18.13 16.33
CA LYS A 169 -13.59 -18.29 17.04
C LYS A 169 -13.60 -17.55 18.36
#